data_f0e2f82f9786d460f4368723d86eec1b
#
_entry.id   f0e2f82f9786d460f4368723d86eec1b
#
_cell.length_a   1.000
_cell.length_b   1.000
_cell.length_c   1.000
_cell.angle_alpha   90.00
_cell.angle_beta   90.00
_cell.angle_gamma   90.00
#
_symmetry.space_group_name_H-M   'P 1'
#
loop_
_entity.id
_entity.type
_entity.pdbx_description
1 polymer ?
#
loop_
_entity_poly.entity_id
_entity_poly.type
_entity_poly.pdbx_seq_one_letter_code
_entity_poly.pdbx_strand_id
1 'polypeptide(L)'
;KGLIEKDPVQQEDGDSILTYTVKEALCDKNSVQVVVEVTAKERGKYLLAGQDTMNEDPVRNLGIESDKTIGEYAAEKGLIIVKVGASFDFDSDLGIETAVGDYRNLEDDVVDFYSSAVKTNESKNLTVSCIGTATLPDAKCVDDVMRTNITFQMEDKSQGKNMTYVPVDGEGITADGKVKILSADIEETEVGDYVTIHCIFLEECDSISLDVMDLNGNLWQLSDLGGGSEVAESGKEATFQRSYQKTDLADEIGIRGYDYETNTTYEPVKMKLKK
;
A
#
# COMPACT_ATOMS: atom_id res chain seq x y z
N LYS A 1 -0.49 -6.03 16.50
CA LYS A 1 0.91 -6.13 17.00
C LYS A 1 1.69 -6.80 15.89
N GLY A 2 2.34 -5.97 15.04
CA GLY A 2 3.10 -6.46 13.90
C GLY A 2 4.22 -7.41 14.32
N LEU A 3 4.49 -8.38 13.47
CA LEU A 3 5.68 -9.21 13.55
C LEU A 3 6.89 -8.35 13.18
N ILE A 4 7.50 -7.75 14.16
CA ILE A 4 8.76 -7.04 14.02
C ILE A 4 9.85 -8.10 14.07
N GLU A 5 10.70 -8.20 13.05
CA GLU A 5 12.02 -8.79 13.30
C GLU A 5 12.75 -7.92 14.32
N LYS A 6 13.29 -8.54 15.36
CA LYS A 6 13.68 -7.89 16.61
C LYS A 6 14.88 -6.97 16.52
N ASP A 7 15.59 -6.93 15.41
CA ASP A 7 16.77 -6.09 15.26
C ASP A 7 16.62 -5.24 13.98
N PRO A 8 16.42 -3.92 14.09
CA PRO A 8 16.37 -3.05 12.93
C PRO A 8 17.68 -3.18 12.15
N VAL A 9 17.55 -3.44 10.85
CA VAL A 9 18.72 -3.45 9.97
C VAL A 9 19.14 -2.02 9.73
N GLN A 10 20.27 -1.65 10.30
CA GLN A 10 20.85 -0.33 10.13
C GLN A 10 21.94 -0.41 9.07
N GLN A 11 21.82 0.35 8.01
CA GLN A 11 22.84 0.47 6.99
C GLN A 11 23.28 1.95 6.92
N GLU A 12 24.54 2.19 7.26
CA GLU A 12 25.15 3.51 7.12
C GLU A 12 25.89 3.56 5.79
N ASP A 13 25.57 4.55 4.97
CA ASP A 13 26.43 4.92 3.84
C ASP A 13 27.60 5.73 4.37
N GLY A 14 28.85 5.27 4.15
CA GLY A 14 30.05 5.83 4.81
C GLY A 14 30.30 7.32 4.53
N ASP A 15 29.90 7.82 3.35
CA ASP A 15 30.08 9.21 2.93
C ASP A 15 28.78 10.04 2.97
N SER A 16 27.65 9.43 3.32
CA SER A 16 26.34 10.09 3.37
C SER A 16 26.17 10.90 4.66
N ILE A 17 25.42 12.01 4.53
CA ILE A 17 24.92 12.79 5.68
C ILE A 17 23.72 12.13 6.34
N LEU A 18 23.22 11.01 5.82
CA LEU A 18 22.00 10.31 6.22
C LEU A 18 22.31 8.92 6.76
N THR A 19 21.39 8.42 7.58
CA THR A 19 21.30 7.02 8.02
C THR A 19 19.94 6.49 7.63
N TYR A 20 19.90 5.29 7.04
CA TYR A 20 18.68 4.56 6.70
C TYR A 20 18.54 3.37 7.64
N THR A 21 17.38 3.25 8.27
CA THR A 21 17.08 2.17 9.22
C THR A 21 15.75 1.51 8.86
N VAL A 22 15.75 0.21 8.59
CA VAL A 22 14.50 -0.55 8.49
C VAL A 22 13.97 -0.76 9.89
N LYS A 23 12.88 -0.06 10.24
CA LYS A 23 12.25 -0.14 11.57
C LYS A 23 11.31 -1.31 11.70
N GLU A 24 10.54 -1.54 10.66
CA GLU A 24 9.50 -2.56 10.62
C GLU A 24 9.46 -3.19 9.24
N ALA A 25 9.23 -4.49 9.20
CA ALA A 25 8.96 -5.20 7.97
C ALA A 25 7.96 -6.32 8.24
N LEU A 26 6.94 -6.41 7.41
CA LEU A 26 5.91 -7.44 7.43
C LEU A 26 5.86 -8.13 6.09
N CYS A 27 5.74 -9.44 6.09
CA CYS A 27 5.59 -10.22 4.88
C CYS A 27 4.52 -11.28 5.07
N ASP A 28 3.65 -11.39 4.10
CA ASP A 28 2.74 -12.51 3.96
C ASP A 28 2.87 -13.14 2.57
N LYS A 29 1.97 -14.06 2.23
CA LYS A 29 1.95 -14.76 0.96
C LYS A 29 1.89 -13.82 -0.25
N ASN A 30 1.14 -12.71 -0.13
CA ASN A 30 0.76 -11.85 -1.25
C ASN A 30 1.48 -10.51 -1.24
N SER A 31 1.97 -10.05 -0.09
CA SER A 31 2.52 -8.70 0.07
C SER A 31 3.69 -8.61 1.01
N VAL A 32 4.38 -7.51 0.92
CA VAL A 32 5.40 -7.07 1.85
C VAL A 32 5.19 -5.59 2.17
N GLN A 33 5.38 -5.24 3.44
CA GLN A 33 5.35 -3.86 3.91
C GLN A 33 6.63 -3.57 4.67
N VAL A 34 7.18 -2.38 4.49
CA VAL A 34 8.43 -1.94 5.12
C VAL A 34 8.29 -0.51 5.58
N VAL A 35 8.80 -0.22 6.78
CA VAL A 35 9.01 1.14 7.26
C VAL A 35 10.50 1.41 7.32
N VAL A 36 10.97 2.37 6.53
CA VAL A 36 12.35 2.82 6.50
C VAL A 36 12.43 4.22 7.11
N GLU A 37 13.11 4.35 8.23
CA GLU A 37 13.43 5.65 8.81
C GLU A 37 14.69 6.22 8.16
N VAL A 38 14.63 7.46 7.72
CA VAL A 38 15.75 8.24 7.24
C VAL A 38 16.05 9.33 8.25
N THR A 39 17.26 9.36 8.76
CA THR A 39 17.72 10.31 9.79
C THR A 39 18.98 11.04 9.34
N ALA A 40 19.02 12.37 9.52
CA ALA A 40 20.24 13.13 9.29
C ALA A 40 21.27 12.89 10.42
N LYS A 41 22.52 12.62 10.07
CA LYS A 41 23.61 12.40 11.04
C LYS A 41 23.92 13.65 11.88
N GLU A 42 23.80 14.85 11.29
CA GLU A 42 23.92 16.13 12.00
C GLU A 42 22.52 16.68 12.33
N ARG A 43 22.06 16.45 13.57
CA ARG A 43 20.76 16.87 14.05
C ARG A 43 20.59 18.39 14.03
N GLY A 44 19.41 18.85 13.61
CA GLY A 44 19.06 20.29 13.58
C GLY A 44 19.76 21.11 12.49
N LYS A 45 20.42 20.48 11.54
CA LYS A 45 21.06 21.13 10.39
C LYS A 45 20.24 21.03 9.11
N TYR A 46 19.46 19.98 8.96
CA TYR A 46 18.75 19.64 7.73
C TYR A 46 17.23 19.61 7.93
N LEU A 47 16.51 19.97 6.88
CA LEU A 47 15.09 19.65 6.70
C LEU A 47 15.00 18.56 5.64
N LEU A 48 14.58 17.37 6.06
CA LEU A 48 14.35 16.27 5.15
C LEU A 48 12.97 16.38 4.52
N ALA A 49 12.86 16.24 3.20
CA ALA A 49 11.61 16.33 2.47
C ALA A 49 11.54 15.24 1.40
N GLY A 50 10.35 14.77 1.03
CA GLY A 50 10.17 13.79 -0.03
C GLY A 50 10.75 14.24 -1.37
N GLN A 51 11.15 13.30 -2.22
CA GLN A 51 11.80 13.58 -3.52
C GLN A 51 10.96 14.44 -4.46
N ASP A 52 9.63 14.29 -4.39
CA ASP A 52 8.64 14.97 -5.23
C ASP A 52 8.20 16.33 -4.71
N THR A 53 8.61 16.74 -3.49
CA THR A 53 8.23 18.02 -2.92
C THR A 53 8.97 19.20 -3.58
N MET A 54 8.33 20.37 -3.59
CA MET A 54 8.91 21.63 -4.05
C MET A 54 9.12 22.59 -2.87
N ASN A 55 10.02 23.57 -3.03
CA ASN A 55 10.27 24.56 -1.97
C ASN A 55 9.06 25.46 -1.72
N GLU A 56 8.19 25.62 -2.72
CA GLU A 56 6.95 26.38 -2.69
C GLU A 56 5.80 25.61 -2.04
N ASP A 57 5.93 24.29 -1.84
CA ASP A 57 4.90 23.49 -1.22
C ASP A 57 4.72 23.87 0.25
N PRO A 58 3.49 23.78 0.77
CA PRO A 58 3.22 24.02 2.18
C PRO A 58 3.99 23.01 3.06
N VAL A 59 4.69 23.49 4.08
CA VAL A 59 5.45 22.61 4.99
C VAL A 59 4.55 21.64 5.78
N ARG A 60 3.27 21.93 5.90
CA ARG A 60 2.27 21.00 6.49
C ARG A 60 2.15 19.69 5.71
N ASN A 61 2.52 19.65 4.43
CA ASN A 61 2.58 18.42 3.64
C ASN A 61 3.63 17.44 4.18
N LEU A 62 4.62 17.94 4.92
CA LEU A 62 5.59 17.13 5.65
C LEU A 62 5.09 16.72 7.06
N GLY A 63 3.85 17.08 7.44
CA GLY A 63 3.32 16.86 8.78
C GLY A 63 3.76 17.89 9.83
N ILE A 64 4.40 18.99 9.41
CA ILE A 64 4.88 20.08 10.29
C ILE A 64 3.79 21.15 10.38
N GLU A 65 3.32 21.47 11.59
CA GLU A 65 2.30 22.49 11.81
C GLU A 65 2.87 23.90 11.58
N SER A 66 2.69 24.42 10.37
CA SER A 66 3.05 25.80 10.00
C SER A 66 2.34 26.20 8.71
N ASP A 67 2.03 27.50 8.55
CA ASP A 67 1.44 28.07 7.34
C ASP A 67 2.48 28.48 6.28
N LYS A 68 3.77 28.19 6.52
CA LYS A 68 4.87 28.54 5.63
C LYS A 68 5.06 27.50 4.52
N THR A 69 5.75 27.92 3.47
CA THR A 69 6.30 26.98 2.50
C THR A 69 7.53 26.28 3.09
N ILE A 70 7.92 25.15 2.47
CA ILE A 70 9.13 24.39 2.85
C ILE A 70 10.36 25.30 2.83
N GLY A 71 10.50 26.12 1.78
CA GLY A 71 11.62 27.04 1.62
C GLY A 71 11.65 28.13 2.69
N GLU A 72 10.51 28.78 3.00
CA GLU A 72 10.42 29.80 4.04
C GLU A 72 10.69 29.23 5.44
N TYR A 73 10.17 28.04 5.73
CA TYR A 73 10.39 27.37 7.01
C TYR A 73 11.88 27.04 7.21
N ALA A 74 12.49 26.43 6.19
CA ALA A 74 13.92 26.10 6.24
C ALA A 74 14.80 27.35 6.41
N ALA A 75 14.51 28.43 5.65
CA ALA A 75 15.28 29.67 5.73
C ALA A 75 15.19 30.33 7.11
N GLU A 76 13.99 30.37 7.72
CA GLU A 76 13.81 30.94 9.06
C GLU A 76 14.56 30.17 10.14
N LYS A 77 14.59 28.84 10.05
CA LYS A 77 15.29 27.98 11.00
C LYS A 77 16.78 27.81 10.66
N GLY A 78 17.24 28.30 9.52
CA GLY A 78 18.62 28.11 9.05
C GLY A 78 18.92 26.66 8.66
N LEU A 79 17.90 25.90 8.23
CA LEU A 79 18.02 24.51 7.82
C LEU A 79 18.39 24.39 6.34
N ILE A 80 19.11 23.33 6.01
CA ILE A 80 19.43 22.95 4.63
C ILE A 80 18.44 21.89 4.18
N ILE A 81 17.72 22.13 3.09
CA ILE A 81 16.76 21.17 2.55
C ILE A 81 17.50 20.04 1.85
N VAL A 82 17.16 18.79 2.19
CA VAL A 82 17.65 17.57 1.53
C VAL A 82 16.44 16.76 1.08
N LYS A 83 16.38 16.47 -0.22
CA LYS A 83 15.32 15.62 -0.77
C LYS A 83 15.69 14.15 -0.57
N VAL A 84 14.80 13.39 0.07
CA VAL A 84 15.05 11.99 0.44
C VAL A 84 13.90 11.10 -0.03
N GLY A 85 14.20 9.82 -0.23
CA GLY A 85 13.22 8.79 -0.53
C GLY A 85 13.71 7.43 -0.08
N ALA A 86 12.78 6.52 0.16
CA ALA A 86 13.06 5.11 0.35
C ALA A 86 11.91 4.30 -0.23
N SER A 87 12.23 3.29 -1.04
CA SER A 87 11.26 2.42 -1.69
C SER A 87 11.85 1.03 -1.89
N PHE A 88 11.00 0.06 -2.27
CA PHE A 88 11.47 -1.25 -2.71
C PHE A 88 12.34 -1.14 -3.96
N ASP A 89 13.36 -1.99 -4.01
CA ASP A 89 14.09 -2.27 -5.23
C ASP A 89 13.33 -3.32 -6.04
N PHE A 90 12.94 -2.99 -7.26
CA PHE A 90 12.23 -3.89 -8.17
C PHE A 90 13.08 -5.10 -8.61
N ASP A 91 14.40 -5.02 -8.49
CA ASP A 91 15.33 -6.12 -8.74
C ASP A 91 15.45 -7.09 -7.54
N SER A 92 14.62 -6.90 -6.49
CA SER A 92 14.60 -7.79 -5.33
C SER A 92 14.05 -9.17 -5.65
N ASP A 93 14.38 -10.18 -4.83
CA ASP A 93 13.86 -11.55 -4.96
C ASP A 93 12.33 -11.66 -4.77
N LEU A 94 11.67 -10.56 -4.39
CA LEU A 94 10.22 -10.51 -4.15
C LEU A 94 9.37 -10.66 -5.41
N GLY A 95 9.94 -10.37 -6.60
CA GLY A 95 9.17 -10.30 -7.84
C GLY A 95 8.08 -9.22 -7.75
N ILE A 96 8.46 -8.00 -7.35
CA ILE A 96 7.52 -6.90 -7.13
C ILE A 96 6.93 -6.45 -8.45
N GLU A 97 5.59 -6.52 -8.59
CA GLU A 97 4.86 -5.97 -9.74
C GLU A 97 4.42 -4.54 -9.50
N THR A 98 4.00 -4.24 -8.28
CA THR A 98 3.49 -2.92 -7.91
C THR A 98 3.98 -2.58 -6.52
N ALA A 99 4.51 -1.39 -6.35
CA ALA A 99 4.85 -0.83 -5.04
C ALA A 99 4.21 0.56 -4.90
N VAL A 100 3.69 0.83 -3.72
CA VAL A 100 3.16 2.13 -3.32
C VAL A 100 3.86 2.57 -2.05
N GLY A 101 3.98 3.87 -1.87
CA GLY A 101 4.62 4.40 -0.68
C GLY A 101 4.09 5.77 -0.30
N ASP A 102 4.25 6.08 0.96
CA ASP A 102 3.97 7.38 1.55
C ASP A 102 5.10 7.72 2.53
N TYR A 103 5.16 8.94 3.01
CA TYR A 103 6.16 9.34 3.97
C TYR A 103 5.59 10.34 4.98
N ARG A 104 6.21 10.38 6.14
CA ARG A 104 5.86 11.33 7.19
C ARG A 104 7.10 11.79 7.92
N ASN A 105 7.28 13.10 8.05
CA ASN A 105 8.28 13.64 8.93
C ASN A 105 7.85 13.43 10.39
N LEU A 106 8.76 12.90 11.19
CA LEU A 106 8.63 12.81 12.65
C LEU A 106 9.23 14.06 13.31
N GLU A 107 10.33 14.54 12.73
CA GLU A 107 11.04 15.75 13.09
C GLU A 107 11.58 16.40 11.81
N ASP A 108 12.15 17.60 11.88
CA ASP A 108 12.73 18.28 10.71
C ASP A 108 13.78 17.40 9.99
N ASP A 109 14.50 16.58 10.73
CA ASP A 109 15.61 15.77 10.27
C ASP A 109 15.39 14.26 10.44
N VAL A 110 14.13 13.83 10.60
CA VAL A 110 13.71 12.41 10.65
C VAL A 110 12.44 12.19 9.84
N VAL A 111 12.49 11.26 8.90
CA VAL A 111 11.36 10.90 8.05
C VAL A 111 11.16 9.39 8.04
N ASP A 112 9.94 8.92 8.29
CA ASP A 112 9.54 7.53 8.04
C ASP A 112 8.94 7.41 6.64
N PHE A 113 9.45 6.47 5.86
CA PHE A 113 8.90 6.04 4.58
C PHE A 113 8.16 4.72 4.77
N TYR A 114 6.91 4.70 4.38
CA TYR A 114 6.03 3.54 4.41
C TYR A 114 5.93 3.00 2.99
N SER A 115 6.35 1.78 2.75
CA SER A 115 6.27 1.15 1.43
C SER A 115 5.56 -0.18 1.53
N SER A 116 4.63 -0.42 0.61
CA SER A 116 3.90 -1.67 0.46
C SER A 116 4.04 -2.17 -0.96
N ALA A 117 4.22 -3.46 -1.14
CA ALA A 117 4.33 -4.06 -2.46
C ALA A 117 3.61 -5.40 -2.54
N VAL A 118 3.04 -5.69 -3.71
CA VAL A 118 2.57 -7.03 -4.08
C VAL A 118 3.78 -7.85 -4.48
N LYS A 119 3.94 -9.02 -3.88
CA LYS A 119 5.00 -9.96 -4.23
C LYS A 119 4.44 -11.11 -5.06
N THR A 120 5.19 -11.54 -6.06
CA THR A 120 4.86 -12.71 -6.89
C THR A 120 5.67 -13.95 -6.52
N ASN A 121 6.72 -13.80 -5.71
CA ASN A 121 7.54 -14.90 -5.26
C ASN A 121 6.90 -15.59 -4.05
N GLU A 122 6.59 -16.88 -4.18
CA GLU A 122 5.98 -17.70 -3.12
C GLU A 122 7.03 -18.27 -2.11
N SER A 123 8.31 -17.93 -2.26
CA SER A 123 9.33 -18.37 -1.31
C SER A 123 9.04 -17.88 0.09
N LYS A 124 9.29 -18.75 1.09
CA LYS A 124 9.15 -18.38 2.50
C LYS A 124 10.35 -17.62 3.06
N ASN A 125 11.51 -17.74 2.43
CA ASN A 125 12.71 -17.01 2.79
C ASN A 125 13.03 -16.04 1.66
N LEU A 126 12.94 -14.78 1.93
CA LEU A 126 13.04 -13.71 0.96
C LEU A 126 14.20 -12.79 1.30
N THR A 127 14.93 -12.38 0.27
CA THR A 127 15.84 -11.25 0.34
C THR A 127 15.08 -10.01 -0.10
N VAL A 128 14.90 -9.08 0.80
CA VAL A 128 14.24 -7.79 0.51
C VAL A 128 15.31 -6.74 0.29
N SER A 129 15.23 -6.05 -0.83
CA SER A 129 16.10 -4.91 -1.12
C SER A 129 15.25 -3.64 -1.22
N CYS A 130 15.68 -2.61 -0.50
CA CYS A 130 15.14 -1.26 -0.61
C CYS A 130 16.23 -0.33 -1.12
N ILE A 131 15.84 0.71 -1.84
CA ILE A 131 16.72 1.78 -2.29
C ILE A 131 16.39 3.03 -1.50
N GLY A 132 17.36 3.52 -0.74
CA GLY A 132 17.36 4.87 -0.20
C GLY A 132 17.90 5.84 -1.25
N THR A 133 17.29 7.00 -1.39
CA THR A 133 17.72 8.06 -2.30
C THR A 133 17.89 9.37 -1.58
N ALA A 134 18.86 10.17 -1.99
CA ALA A 134 19.05 11.54 -1.50
C ALA A 134 19.54 12.46 -2.61
N THR A 135 18.95 13.65 -2.70
CA THR A 135 19.44 14.74 -3.55
C THR A 135 19.96 15.86 -2.64
N LEU A 136 21.26 16.08 -2.66
CA LEU A 136 21.90 17.11 -1.83
C LEU A 136 21.67 18.51 -2.43
N PRO A 137 21.79 19.57 -1.61
CA PRO A 137 21.53 20.95 -2.04
C PRO A 137 22.45 21.47 -3.13
N ASP A 138 23.64 20.87 -3.28
CA ASP A 138 24.64 21.20 -4.31
C ASP A 138 24.52 20.36 -5.58
N ALA A 139 23.52 19.47 -5.64
CA ALA A 139 23.23 18.68 -6.85
C ALA A 139 22.98 19.57 -8.06
N LYS A 140 23.71 19.32 -9.16
CA LYS A 140 23.67 20.14 -10.38
C LYS A 140 22.72 19.62 -11.43
N CYS A 141 22.34 18.35 -11.32
CA CYS A 141 21.39 17.71 -12.23
C CYS A 141 20.65 16.55 -11.52
N VAL A 142 19.62 16.03 -12.19
CA VAL A 142 18.83 14.88 -11.68
C VAL A 142 19.65 13.60 -11.55
N ASP A 143 20.82 13.51 -12.16
CA ASP A 143 21.70 12.34 -12.06
C ASP A 143 22.58 12.36 -10.79
N ASP A 144 22.60 13.49 -10.08
CA ASP A 144 23.35 13.63 -8.80
C ASP A 144 22.56 13.08 -7.59
N VAL A 145 21.69 12.11 -7.84
CA VAL A 145 20.94 11.42 -6.77
C VAL A 145 21.81 10.33 -6.16
N MET A 146 22.13 10.49 -4.90
CA MET A 146 22.82 9.43 -4.13
C MET A 146 21.85 8.27 -3.90
N ARG A 147 22.34 7.04 -4.04
CA ARG A 147 21.55 5.81 -3.83
C ARG A 147 22.24 4.93 -2.81
N THR A 148 21.47 4.43 -1.86
CA THR A 148 21.91 3.49 -0.83
C THR A 148 21.05 2.24 -0.91
N ASN A 149 21.65 1.07 -1.10
CA ASN A 149 20.94 -0.20 -1.10
C ASN A 149 20.85 -0.73 0.34
N ILE A 150 19.64 -1.08 0.75
CA ILE A 150 19.35 -1.66 2.05
C ILE A 150 18.81 -3.07 1.80
N THR A 151 19.57 -4.10 2.22
CA THR A 151 19.19 -5.49 1.97
C THR A 151 19.06 -6.23 3.30
N PHE A 152 17.96 -6.96 3.48
CA PHE A 152 17.70 -7.76 4.66
C PHE A 152 16.96 -9.05 4.33
N GLN A 153 16.95 -9.99 5.27
CA GLN A 153 16.26 -11.27 5.12
C GLN A 153 14.93 -11.24 5.86
N MET A 154 13.90 -11.80 5.24
CA MET A 154 12.57 -11.98 5.86
C MET A 154 12.11 -13.41 5.70
N GLU A 155 11.30 -13.86 6.64
CA GLU A 155 10.57 -15.11 6.58
C GLU A 155 9.07 -14.82 6.47
N ASP A 156 8.40 -15.42 5.47
CA ASP A 156 6.94 -15.41 5.39
C ASP A 156 6.38 -16.34 6.48
N LYS A 157 5.84 -15.73 7.52
CA LYS A 157 5.20 -16.41 8.67
C LYS A 157 3.68 -16.44 8.55
N SER A 158 3.12 -16.04 7.41
CA SER A 158 1.67 -15.95 7.25
C SER A 158 1.01 -17.32 7.43
N GLN A 159 -0.01 -17.34 8.26
CA GLN A 159 -0.96 -18.43 8.39
C GLN A 159 -2.33 -17.88 7.96
N GLY A 160 -2.50 -17.68 6.65
CA GLY A 160 -3.77 -17.18 6.12
C GLY A 160 -4.91 -18.14 6.42
N LYS A 161 -6.07 -17.60 6.77
CA LYS A 161 -7.31 -18.34 6.87
C LYS A 161 -8.13 -18.07 5.62
N ASN A 162 -8.45 -19.11 4.88
CA ASN A 162 -9.28 -19.02 3.68
C ASN A 162 -10.75 -19.21 4.03
N MET A 163 -11.59 -18.32 3.53
CA MET A 163 -13.03 -18.33 3.70
C MET A 163 -13.71 -18.07 2.36
N THR A 164 -14.79 -18.79 2.08
CA THR A 164 -15.60 -18.58 0.89
C THR A 164 -16.99 -18.10 1.30
N TYR A 165 -17.43 -17.02 0.71
CA TYR A 165 -18.79 -16.50 0.87
C TYR A 165 -19.59 -16.75 -0.41
N VAL A 166 -20.88 -17.06 -0.23
CA VAL A 166 -21.82 -17.31 -1.34
C VAL A 166 -23.08 -16.46 -1.15
N PRO A 167 -23.79 -16.11 -2.22
CA PRO A 167 -25.04 -15.34 -2.13
C PRO A 167 -26.05 -15.98 -1.18
N VAL A 168 -26.69 -15.16 -0.33
CA VAL A 168 -27.70 -15.63 0.64
C VAL A 168 -28.94 -16.14 -0.08
N ASP A 169 -29.39 -15.46 -1.13
CA ASP A 169 -30.56 -15.78 -1.97
C ASP A 169 -30.28 -16.90 -2.99
N GLY A 170 -29.02 -17.25 -3.20
CA GLY A 170 -28.56 -18.22 -4.19
C GLY A 170 -28.55 -17.71 -5.64
N GLU A 171 -29.02 -16.50 -5.90
CA GLU A 171 -29.02 -15.86 -7.24
C GLU A 171 -27.78 -14.97 -7.42
N GLY A 172 -27.49 -14.11 -6.45
CA GLY A 172 -26.31 -13.25 -6.44
C GLY A 172 -26.30 -12.15 -7.50
N ILE A 173 -27.48 -11.77 -8.01
CA ILE A 173 -27.58 -10.78 -9.08
C ILE A 173 -27.57 -9.36 -8.48
N THR A 174 -26.75 -8.46 -9.03
CA THR A 174 -26.76 -7.04 -8.67
C THR A 174 -28.10 -6.40 -9.01
N ALA A 175 -28.48 -5.33 -8.31
CA ALA A 175 -29.80 -4.70 -8.46
C ALA A 175 -30.08 -4.14 -9.86
N ASP A 176 -29.03 -3.83 -10.62
CA ASP A 176 -29.13 -3.42 -12.03
C ASP A 176 -29.27 -4.59 -13.01
N GLY A 177 -29.12 -5.83 -12.53
CA GLY A 177 -29.23 -7.04 -13.36
C GLY A 177 -27.99 -7.34 -14.21
N LYS A 178 -26.93 -6.54 -14.13
CA LYS A 178 -25.77 -6.63 -15.03
C LYS A 178 -24.71 -7.66 -14.61
N VAL A 179 -24.57 -7.90 -13.30
CA VAL A 179 -23.55 -8.79 -12.76
C VAL A 179 -24.17 -9.85 -11.87
N LYS A 180 -23.76 -11.10 -12.07
CA LYS A 180 -24.06 -12.21 -11.18
C LYS A 180 -22.84 -12.58 -10.38
N ILE A 181 -22.85 -12.35 -9.07
CA ILE A 181 -21.80 -12.74 -8.15
C ILE A 181 -21.97 -14.22 -7.80
N LEU A 182 -20.92 -15.01 -8.01
CA LEU A 182 -20.89 -16.45 -7.74
C LEU A 182 -20.39 -16.75 -6.33
N SER A 183 -19.27 -16.16 -5.98
CA SER A 183 -18.63 -16.27 -4.67
C SER A 183 -17.67 -15.11 -4.41
N ALA A 184 -17.29 -14.98 -3.14
CA ALA A 184 -16.13 -14.19 -2.74
C ALA A 184 -15.22 -15.07 -1.88
N ASP A 185 -13.99 -15.26 -2.34
CA ASP A 185 -12.95 -15.95 -1.59
C ASP A 185 -12.12 -14.92 -0.86
N ILE A 186 -12.03 -15.06 0.45
CA ILE A 186 -11.28 -14.14 1.32
C ILE A 186 -10.14 -14.92 1.96
N GLU A 187 -8.92 -14.44 1.74
CA GLU A 187 -7.72 -14.88 2.44
C GLU A 187 -7.40 -13.84 3.54
N GLU A 188 -7.70 -14.18 4.78
CA GLU A 188 -7.34 -13.36 5.95
C GLU A 188 -5.88 -13.62 6.31
N THR A 189 -5.06 -12.57 6.35
CA THR A 189 -3.65 -12.66 6.75
C THR A 189 -3.35 -11.74 7.94
N GLU A 190 -2.09 -11.69 8.39
CA GLU A 190 -1.65 -10.73 9.41
C GLU A 190 -1.59 -9.29 8.88
N VAL A 191 -1.38 -9.11 7.58
CA VAL A 191 -1.21 -7.81 6.93
C VAL A 191 -2.55 -7.21 6.49
N GLY A 192 -3.48 -8.04 6.00
CA GLY A 192 -4.77 -7.58 5.51
C GLY A 192 -5.64 -8.72 5.02
N ASP A 193 -6.75 -8.35 4.40
CA ASP A 193 -7.74 -9.27 3.83
C ASP A 193 -7.71 -9.18 2.31
N TYR A 194 -7.37 -10.28 1.64
CA TYR A 194 -7.33 -10.37 0.19
C TYR A 194 -8.60 -11.03 -0.31
N VAL A 195 -9.35 -10.31 -1.13
CA VAL A 195 -10.67 -10.76 -1.61
C VAL A 195 -10.62 -10.97 -3.12
N THR A 196 -11.03 -12.16 -3.54
CA THR A 196 -11.29 -12.49 -4.94
C THR A 196 -12.80 -12.70 -5.14
N ILE A 197 -13.45 -11.77 -5.84
CA ILE A 197 -14.87 -11.87 -6.16
C ILE A 197 -15.00 -12.54 -7.53
N HIS A 198 -15.64 -13.71 -7.57
CA HIS A 198 -15.95 -14.43 -8.80
C HIS A 198 -17.34 -14.03 -9.28
N CYS A 199 -17.46 -13.63 -10.54
CA CYS A 199 -18.73 -13.17 -11.09
C CYS A 199 -18.89 -13.52 -12.59
N ILE A 200 -20.08 -13.30 -13.11
CA ILE A 200 -20.41 -13.37 -14.54
C ILE A 200 -21.07 -12.04 -14.90
N PHE A 201 -20.58 -11.38 -15.95
CA PHE A 201 -21.27 -10.26 -16.56
C PHE A 201 -22.45 -10.77 -17.40
N LEU A 202 -23.65 -10.36 -17.04
CA LEU A 202 -24.86 -10.71 -17.77
C LEU A 202 -25.10 -9.80 -18.98
N GLU A 203 -24.55 -8.59 -18.93
CA GLU A 203 -24.52 -7.60 -20.01
C GLU A 203 -23.10 -7.07 -20.16
N GLU A 204 -22.79 -6.46 -21.30
CA GLU A 204 -21.52 -5.78 -21.53
C GLU A 204 -21.42 -4.57 -20.60
N CYS A 205 -20.38 -4.51 -19.80
CA CYS A 205 -20.21 -3.47 -18.78
C CYS A 205 -18.72 -3.26 -18.46
N ASP A 206 -18.17 -2.16 -18.93
CA ASP A 206 -16.74 -1.83 -18.81
C ASP A 206 -16.40 -0.98 -17.57
N SER A 207 -17.44 -0.54 -16.85
CA SER A 207 -17.31 0.54 -15.86
C SER A 207 -17.77 0.17 -14.44
N ILE A 208 -17.95 -1.11 -14.13
CA ILE A 208 -18.38 -1.55 -12.78
C ILE A 208 -17.18 -1.86 -11.87
N SER A 209 -17.23 -1.34 -10.63
CA SER A 209 -16.43 -1.81 -9.49
C SER A 209 -17.28 -2.67 -8.57
N LEU A 210 -16.66 -3.69 -7.97
CA LEU A 210 -17.27 -4.49 -6.91
C LEU A 210 -16.44 -4.30 -5.64
N ASP A 211 -17.09 -3.84 -4.56
CA ASP A 211 -16.46 -3.57 -3.28
C ASP A 211 -17.13 -4.33 -2.14
N VAL A 212 -16.34 -4.75 -1.16
CA VAL A 212 -16.85 -5.43 0.04
C VAL A 212 -17.29 -4.42 1.09
N MET A 213 -18.34 -4.76 1.82
CA MET A 213 -18.88 -3.96 2.90
C MET A 213 -19.41 -4.81 4.06
N ASP A 214 -19.51 -4.19 5.23
CA ASP A 214 -20.22 -4.80 6.36
C ASP A 214 -21.75 -4.70 6.20
N LEU A 215 -22.49 -5.39 7.05
CA LEU A 215 -23.98 -5.35 7.02
C LEU A 215 -24.56 -4.02 7.54
N ASN A 216 -23.75 -3.14 8.13
CA ASN A 216 -24.15 -1.80 8.57
C ASN A 216 -24.05 -0.78 7.43
N GLY A 217 -23.54 -1.18 6.27
CA GLY A 217 -23.40 -0.32 5.12
C GLY A 217 -22.03 0.37 5.01
N ASN A 218 -21.06 0.01 5.85
CA ASN A 218 -19.72 0.58 5.76
C ASN A 218 -18.87 -0.22 4.78
N LEU A 219 -18.25 0.45 3.83
CA LEU A 219 -17.24 -0.16 2.96
C LEU A 219 -16.02 -0.57 3.77
N TRP A 220 -15.45 -1.72 3.42
CA TRP A 220 -14.13 -2.06 3.92
C TRP A 220 -13.10 -1.08 3.37
N GLN A 221 -12.17 -0.70 4.21
CA GLN A 221 -11.13 0.23 3.80
C GLN A 221 -10.10 -0.51 2.93
N LEU A 222 -9.96 -0.04 1.67
CA LEU A 222 -8.93 -0.56 0.78
C LEU A 222 -7.55 -0.35 1.41
N SER A 223 -6.67 -1.31 1.21
CA SER A 223 -5.25 -1.14 1.48
C SER A 223 -4.60 -0.35 0.34
N ASP A 224 -3.42 0.19 0.59
CA ASP A 224 -2.65 0.93 -0.41
C ASP A 224 -2.25 0.07 -1.63
N LEU A 225 -2.32 -1.26 -1.48
CA LEU A 225 -2.05 -2.21 -2.57
C LEU A 225 -3.14 -2.24 -3.64
N GLY A 226 -4.32 -1.63 -3.36
CA GLY A 226 -5.40 -1.49 -4.32
C GLY A 226 -6.01 -2.83 -4.74
N GLY A 227 -6.26 -2.99 -6.02
CA GLY A 227 -6.81 -4.20 -6.62
C GLY A 227 -6.89 -4.10 -8.14
N GLY A 228 -7.10 -5.23 -8.76
CA GLY A 228 -7.29 -5.37 -10.20
C GLY A 228 -8.64 -5.98 -10.55
N SER A 229 -9.05 -5.83 -11.79
CA SER A 229 -10.18 -6.54 -12.35
C SER A 229 -9.79 -7.09 -13.72
N GLU A 230 -10.17 -8.32 -13.99
CA GLU A 230 -10.14 -8.84 -15.35
C GLU A 230 -11.43 -8.39 -16.04
N VAL A 231 -11.29 -7.63 -17.12
CA VAL A 231 -12.42 -7.23 -17.97
C VAL A 231 -12.97 -8.47 -18.63
N ALA A 232 -14.26 -8.78 -18.38
CA ALA A 232 -14.91 -9.94 -18.95
C ALA A 232 -15.84 -9.55 -20.07
N GLU A 233 -15.79 -10.34 -21.13
CA GLU A 233 -16.86 -10.34 -22.14
C GLU A 233 -18.17 -10.85 -21.52
N SER A 234 -19.29 -10.31 -21.98
CA SER A 234 -20.63 -10.74 -21.56
C SER A 234 -20.79 -12.27 -21.64
N GLY A 235 -21.31 -12.86 -20.57
CA GLY A 235 -21.53 -14.31 -20.44
C GLY A 235 -20.29 -15.11 -20.01
N LYS A 236 -19.14 -14.49 -19.79
CA LYS A 236 -17.94 -15.16 -19.28
C LYS A 236 -17.72 -14.87 -17.79
N GLU A 237 -17.02 -15.78 -17.14
CA GLU A 237 -16.56 -15.58 -15.76
C GLU A 237 -15.46 -14.52 -15.73
N ALA A 238 -15.52 -13.70 -14.69
CA ALA A 238 -14.57 -12.66 -14.39
C ALA A 238 -14.19 -12.68 -12.91
N THR A 239 -13.06 -12.07 -12.60
CA THR A 239 -12.60 -11.91 -11.22
C THR A 239 -12.29 -10.47 -10.91
N PHE A 240 -12.70 -10.03 -9.70
CA PHE A 240 -12.25 -8.78 -9.09
C PHE A 240 -11.39 -9.11 -7.90
N GLN A 241 -10.16 -8.63 -7.90
CA GLN A 241 -9.24 -8.76 -6.78
C GLN A 241 -9.19 -7.43 -6.03
N ARG A 242 -9.26 -7.49 -4.71
CA ARG A 242 -9.19 -6.34 -3.82
C ARG A 242 -8.36 -6.68 -2.60
N SER A 243 -7.55 -5.74 -2.18
CA SER A 243 -6.81 -5.81 -0.93
C SER A 243 -7.39 -4.80 0.04
N TYR A 244 -7.76 -5.27 1.22
CA TYR A 244 -8.34 -4.44 2.28
C TYR A 244 -7.44 -4.42 3.49
N GLN A 245 -7.54 -3.36 4.28
CA GLN A 245 -6.99 -3.36 5.64
C GLN A 245 -7.66 -4.47 6.44
N LYS A 246 -6.91 -5.06 7.38
CA LYS A 246 -7.44 -6.15 8.20
C LYS A 246 -8.73 -5.75 8.90
N THR A 247 -9.75 -6.60 8.76
CA THR A 247 -11.08 -6.39 9.34
C THR A 247 -11.48 -7.59 10.21
N ASP A 248 -12.47 -7.38 11.09
CA ASP A 248 -13.12 -8.48 11.80
C ASP A 248 -14.15 -9.11 10.84
N LEU A 249 -13.84 -10.31 10.35
CA LEU A 249 -14.69 -11.02 9.40
C LEU A 249 -15.95 -11.55 10.08
N ALA A 250 -17.10 -11.17 9.54
CA ALA A 250 -18.42 -11.63 9.99
C ALA A 250 -18.92 -12.83 9.18
N ASP A 251 -19.90 -13.57 9.72
CA ASP A 251 -20.55 -14.69 8.98
C ASP A 251 -21.32 -14.23 7.72
N GLU A 252 -21.65 -12.94 7.65
CA GLU A 252 -22.32 -12.32 6.51
C GLU A 252 -21.62 -10.99 6.15
N ILE A 253 -21.48 -10.74 4.85
CA ILE A 253 -20.94 -9.53 4.25
C ILE A 253 -21.82 -9.05 3.11
N GLY A 254 -21.59 -7.85 2.59
CA GLY A 254 -22.19 -7.34 1.37
C GLY A 254 -21.17 -7.16 0.26
N ILE A 255 -21.57 -7.39 -0.98
CA ILE A 255 -20.80 -6.96 -2.15
C ILE A 255 -21.60 -5.90 -2.89
N ARG A 256 -21.07 -4.69 -2.95
CA ARG A 256 -21.69 -3.52 -3.54
C ARG A 256 -21.10 -3.25 -4.92
N GLY A 257 -21.97 -3.10 -5.91
CA GLY A 257 -21.58 -2.60 -7.23
C GLY A 257 -21.62 -1.08 -7.29
N TYR A 258 -20.67 -0.51 -8.01
CA TYR A 258 -20.64 0.91 -8.38
C TYR A 258 -20.37 1.03 -9.89
N ASP A 259 -21.26 1.68 -10.60
CA ASP A 259 -21.16 1.93 -12.04
C ASP A 259 -20.60 3.35 -12.25
N TYR A 260 -19.39 3.44 -12.79
CA TYR A 260 -18.70 4.73 -13.06
C TYR A 260 -19.32 5.50 -14.23
N GLU A 261 -19.95 4.82 -15.19
CA GLU A 261 -20.56 5.47 -16.34
C GLU A 261 -21.83 6.24 -15.94
N THR A 262 -22.66 5.61 -15.13
CA THR A 262 -23.91 6.19 -14.65
C THR A 262 -23.78 6.89 -13.30
N ASN A 263 -22.61 6.81 -12.66
CA ASN A 263 -22.33 7.29 -11.31
C ASN A 263 -23.36 6.75 -10.28
N THR A 264 -23.70 5.47 -10.41
CA THR A 264 -24.76 4.82 -9.62
C THR A 264 -24.17 3.77 -8.69
N THR A 265 -24.55 3.85 -7.41
CA THR A 265 -24.29 2.81 -6.41
C THR A 265 -25.49 1.88 -6.30
N TYR A 266 -25.25 0.58 -6.35
CA TYR A 266 -26.32 -0.42 -6.24
C TYR A 266 -26.45 -0.98 -4.84
N GLU A 267 -27.67 -1.46 -4.51
CA GLU A 267 -27.89 -2.21 -3.28
C GLU A 267 -26.98 -3.45 -3.25
N PRO A 268 -26.37 -3.76 -2.10
CA PRO A 268 -25.40 -4.83 -2.01
C PRO A 268 -26.04 -6.20 -2.13
N VAL A 269 -25.36 -7.09 -2.84
CA VAL A 269 -25.64 -8.53 -2.79
C VAL A 269 -25.17 -9.06 -1.44
N LYS A 270 -26.11 -9.61 -0.65
CA LYS A 270 -25.79 -10.22 0.64
C LYS A 270 -25.14 -11.57 0.45
N MET A 271 -23.99 -11.76 1.10
CA MET A 271 -23.19 -12.97 1.05
C MET A 271 -23.09 -13.58 2.45
N LYS A 272 -23.08 -14.91 2.53
CA LYS A 272 -22.88 -15.66 3.77
C LYS A 272 -21.70 -16.61 3.66
N LEU A 273 -21.04 -16.84 4.78
CA LEU A 273 -19.96 -17.81 4.89
C LEU A 273 -20.47 -19.20 4.49
N LYS A 274 -19.76 -19.82 3.55
CA LYS A 274 -20.02 -21.22 3.13
C LYS A 274 -19.49 -22.14 4.22
N LYS A 275 -20.37 -22.89 4.84
CA LYS A 275 -20.05 -23.91 5.88
C LYS A 275 -19.62 -25.22 5.25
#